data_999d502b061fe5c3190d898c9694245f
#
_entry.id   999d502b061fe5c3190d898c9694245f
#
_cell.length_a   1.000
_cell.length_b   1.000
_cell.length_c   1.000
_cell.angle_alpha   90.00
_cell.angle_beta   90.00
_cell.angle_gamma   90.00
#
_symmetry.space_group_name_H-M   'P 1'
#
loop_
_entity.id
_entity.type
_entity.pdbx_description
1 polymer ?
#
loop_
_entity_poly.entity_id
_entity_poly.type
_entity_poly.pdbx_seq_one_letter_code
_entity_poly.pdbx_strand_id
1 'polypeptide(L)'
;MKKRLLTVSLAALAALSFSVSGQLQANERVGDFALLDHEGLFHHMAWYDNRKAVVLMVQTNSSSATQQALPEFQAIKSAHADDFQFFMLNPLGESRDSVAASVSSQGHGIPVLIDDAQIIADALDVRAAGEVLVLDPRSFQVTYRGPVSGLTNALQDIDAGNAVTTPSLAVTGETINYPARDADMARTISYTEEVAPILAENCASCHREGGIAPFAMDSHAMAQGWSPMIREVLMTKRMPPGQIDPHVGDFTNDYVLSVDEQQTLLHWIAQGSQKDGDQDPLAMLEWPPTEWAFGEPDLIVKVPPQSIPATGVLDYRQVVVPFEGVTEDRWVRASQYIAGDRTVLHHTLNSILPPGSNGGRSFLGGNNPDEPSITAYIPGAAPYHEPENTGGLLRAGSQLALQLHYTTTGRETVDESEIGIWFYPEGYVPEKRMSGQCACIFTPTWTNIPPNDPDFEMAQTITVSRDAYLHSFLPHMHFRGKRMRFEAQYPDGSSEELINIANYNYNWQLSYKLREPKLVPAGTKIVATGAFDNSSQNKANPDPDRSVPWGLQSWDEMFFGAVSWQYVDQGPATEVAAQ
;
A
#
# COMPACT_ATOMS: atom_id res chain seq x y z
N MET A 1 -46.51 5.55 64.72
CA MET A 1 -45.56 5.98 63.68
C MET A 1 -44.67 4.79 63.32
N LYS A 2 -44.92 4.16 62.20
CA LYS A 2 -44.26 2.92 61.78
C LYS A 2 -43.00 3.26 60.99
N LYS A 3 -41.81 2.82 61.47
CA LYS A 3 -40.55 2.84 60.72
C LYS A 3 -40.55 1.67 59.73
N ARG A 4 -40.40 1.97 58.41
CA ARG A 4 -40.14 0.99 57.39
C ARG A 4 -38.60 0.85 57.24
N LEU A 5 -38.08 -0.34 57.47
CA LEU A 5 -36.74 -0.74 57.09
C LEU A 5 -36.73 -1.00 55.57
N LEU A 6 -35.84 -0.34 54.88
CA LEU A 6 -35.47 -0.70 53.49
C LEU A 6 -34.35 -1.75 53.58
N THR A 7 -34.64 -2.94 53.09
CA THR A 7 -33.65 -3.98 52.83
C THR A 7 -33.04 -3.71 51.44
N VAL A 8 -31.74 -3.41 51.42
CA VAL A 8 -30.95 -3.32 50.16
C VAL A 8 -30.44 -4.72 49.87
N SER A 9 -30.96 -5.32 48.81
CA SER A 9 -30.43 -6.58 48.27
C SER A 9 -29.18 -6.29 47.44
N LEU A 10 -28.00 -6.73 47.88
CA LEU A 10 -26.80 -6.82 47.07
C LEU A 10 -27.01 -7.94 46.04
N ALA A 11 -27.17 -7.58 44.79
CA ALA A 11 -27.02 -8.51 43.67
C ALA A 11 -25.53 -8.72 43.40
N ALA A 12 -25.03 -9.90 43.68
CA ALA A 12 -23.69 -10.31 43.27
C ALA A 12 -23.68 -10.46 41.77
N LEU A 13 -22.96 -9.56 41.06
CA LEU A 13 -22.55 -9.79 39.67
C LEU A 13 -21.51 -10.93 39.67
N ALA A 14 -21.93 -12.11 39.25
CA ALA A 14 -21.01 -13.17 38.88
C ALA A 14 -20.31 -12.73 37.55
N ALA A 15 -19.02 -12.44 37.63
CA ALA A 15 -18.17 -12.33 36.47
C ALA A 15 -18.10 -13.73 35.81
N LEU A 16 -18.86 -13.93 34.74
CA LEU A 16 -18.68 -15.06 33.85
C LEU A 16 -17.39 -14.80 33.04
N SER A 17 -16.32 -15.45 33.49
CA SER A 17 -15.12 -15.66 32.69
C SER A 17 -15.52 -16.56 31.54
N PHE A 18 -15.79 -15.99 30.38
CA PHE A 18 -15.87 -16.76 29.13
C PHE A 18 -14.45 -17.12 28.70
N SER A 19 -13.99 -18.30 29.08
CA SER A 19 -12.95 -19.02 28.34
C SER A 19 -13.61 -19.54 27.07
N VAL A 20 -13.57 -18.74 26.02
CA VAL A 20 -14.04 -19.18 24.71
C VAL A 20 -12.88 -19.82 23.98
N SER A 21 -12.62 -21.10 24.25
CA SER A 21 -12.05 -22.02 23.27
C SER A 21 -13.21 -22.68 22.49
N GLY A 22 -13.99 -21.86 21.80
CA GLY A 22 -15.04 -22.32 20.90
C GLY A 22 -14.51 -22.39 19.48
N GLN A 23 -14.63 -23.54 18.82
CA GLN A 23 -14.50 -23.63 17.36
C GLN A 23 -15.36 -22.55 16.73
N LEU A 24 -14.79 -21.81 15.75
CA LEU A 24 -15.60 -21.00 14.83
C LEU A 24 -16.68 -21.91 14.24
N GLN A 25 -17.91 -21.68 14.64
CA GLN A 25 -19.04 -22.44 14.13
C GLN A 25 -19.38 -21.95 12.72
N ALA A 26 -19.93 -22.80 11.89
CA ALA A 26 -20.55 -22.32 10.64
C ALA A 26 -21.54 -21.20 10.97
N ASN A 27 -21.51 -20.12 10.15
CA ASN A 27 -22.21 -18.83 10.30
C ASN A 27 -21.57 -17.81 11.27
N GLU A 28 -20.39 -18.05 11.81
CA GLU A 28 -19.64 -16.98 12.47
C GLU A 28 -18.98 -16.05 11.47
N ARG A 29 -19.01 -14.75 11.78
CA ARG A 29 -18.40 -13.71 10.95
C ARG A 29 -16.93 -13.58 11.31
N VAL A 30 -16.06 -13.79 10.32
CA VAL A 30 -14.60 -13.66 10.48
C VAL A 30 -14.08 -12.24 10.21
N GLY A 31 -14.86 -11.43 9.50
CA GLY A 31 -14.49 -10.13 9.01
C GLY A 31 -13.88 -10.19 7.60
N ASP A 32 -13.67 -9.01 7.03
CA ASP A 32 -13.02 -8.85 5.74
C ASP A 32 -11.51 -8.99 5.86
N PHE A 33 -10.83 -9.46 4.81
CA PHE A 33 -9.38 -9.58 4.78
C PHE A 33 -8.81 -9.54 3.36
N ALA A 34 -7.51 -9.32 3.28
CA ALA A 34 -6.78 -9.33 2.03
C ALA A 34 -5.41 -10.00 2.18
N LEU A 35 -4.99 -10.71 1.14
CA LEU A 35 -3.69 -11.36 1.03
C LEU A 35 -3.12 -11.23 -0.38
N LEU A 36 -1.82 -11.37 -0.50
CA LEU A 36 -1.14 -11.61 -1.77
C LEU A 36 -1.17 -13.10 -2.09
N ASP A 37 -1.22 -13.43 -3.37
CA ASP A 37 -1.00 -14.80 -3.81
C ASP A 37 0.47 -15.08 -4.18
N HIS A 38 0.77 -16.31 -4.55
CA HIS A 38 2.10 -16.76 -4.95
C HIS A 38 2.65 -16.09 -6.22
N GLU A 39 1.82 -15.39 -7.00
CA GLU A 39 2.22 -14.58 -8.16
C GLU A 39 2.36 -13.09 -7.78
N GLY A 40 2.10 -12.74 -6.52
CA GLY A 40 2.13 -11.37 -6.01
C GLY A 40 0.91 -10.54 -6.40
N LEU A 41 -0.20 -11.17 -6.75
CA LEU A 41 -1.46 -10.48 -6.99
C LEU A 41 -2.21 -10.30 -5.68
N PHE A 42 -2.82 -9.14 -5.51
CA PHE A 42 -3.57 -8.78 -4.32
C PHE A 42 -5.02 -9.24 -4.43
N HIS A 43 -5.52 -9.91 -3.40
CA HIS A 43 -6.87 -10.40 -3.29
C HIS A 43 -7.53 -9.89 -2.02
N HIS A 44 -8.58 -9.11 -2.17
CA HIS A 44 -9.41 -8.60 -1.09
C HIS A 44 -10.78 -9.28 -1.14
N MET A 45 -11.24 -9.89 -0.05
CA MET A 45 -12.44 -10.72 -0.08
C MET A 45 -13.70 -9.96 -0.49
N ALA A 46 -13.81 -8.69 -0.09
CA ALA A 46 -14.91 -7.83 -0.50
C ALA A 46 -15.01 -7.61 -2.03
N TRP A 47 -13.92 -7.81 -2.78
CA TRP A 47 -13.95 -7.66 -4.25
C TRP A 47 -14.76 -8.76 -4.95
N TYR A 48 -15.05 -9.86 -4.25
CA TYR A 48 -15.79 -11.00 -4.79
C TYR A 48 -17.27 -10.98 -4.44
N ASP A 49 -17.85 -9.79 -4.10
CA ASP A 49 -19.25 -9.62 -3.74
C ASP A 49 -20.23 -9.95 -4.91
N ASN A 50 -19.72 -10.01 -6.14
CA ASN A 50 -20.41 -10.48 -7.33
C ASN A 50 -20.44 -12.02 -7.46
N ARG A 51 -19.65 -12.75 -6.65
CA ARG A 51 -19.64 -14.22 -6.61
C ARG A 51 -20.64 -14.75 -5.58
N LYS A 52 -21.11 -15.98 -5.77
CA LYS A 52 -21.99 -16.65 -4.79
C LYS A 52 -21.27 -16.97 -3.50
N ALA A 53 -20.00 -17.38 -3.59
CA ALA A 53 -19.11 -17.56 -2.45
C ALA A 53 -17.62 -17.56 -2.88
N VAL A 54 -16.74 -17.40 -1.88
CA VAL A 54 -15.28 -17.66 -1.98
C VAL A 54 -14.97 -18.98 -1.31
N VAL A 55 -14.25 -19.85 -2.01
CA VAL A 55 -13.84 -21.17 -1.57
C VAL A 55 -12.34 -21.18 -1.30
N LEU A 56 -11.93 -21.51 -0.07
CA LEU A 56 -10.54 -21.60 0.35
C LEU A 56 -10.22 -23.05 0.69
N MET A 57 -9.13 -23.62 0.17
CA MET A 57 -8.57 -24.87 0.64
C MET A 57 -7.22 -24.63 1.32
N VAL A 58 -7.07 -25.07 2.55
CA VAL A 58 -5.80 -24.95 3.29
C VAL A 58 -4.73 -25.81 2.66
N GLN A 59 -3.61 -25.19 2.31
CA GLN A 59 -2.49 -25.82 1.61
C GLN A 59 -1.19 -25.62 2.38
N THR A 60 -0.36 -26.64 2.41
CA THR A 60 1.07 -26.54 2.73
C THR A 60 1.87 -27.34 1.71
N ASN A 61 3.08 -26.90 1.37
CA ASN A 61 3.88 -27.50 0.30
C ASN A 61 4.17 -28.98 0.50
N SER A 62 4.25 -29.43 1.76
CA SER A 62 4.58 -30.80 2.13
C SER A 62 3.38 -31.67 2.51
N SER A 63 2.15 -31.14 2.54
CA SER A 63 0.98 -31.84 3.04
C SER A 63 0.51 -32.98 2.12
N SER A 64 0.41 -34.18 2.69
CA SER A 64 -0.21 -35.32 2.00
C SER A 64 -1.72 -35.16 1.88
N ALA A 65 -2.37 -34.54 2.85
CA ALA A 65 -3.81 -34.28 2.82
C ALA A 65 -4.18 -33.30 1.71
N THR A 66 -3.40 -32.19 1.53
CA THR A 66 -3.56 -31.26 0.42
C THR A 66 -3.41 -31.99 -0.93
N GLN A 67 -2.35 -32.80 -1.09
CA GLN A 67 -2.09 -33.52 -2.34
C GLN A 67 -3.21 -34.52 -2.70
N GLN A 68 -3.80 -35.17 -1.71
CA GLN A 68 -4.92 -36.09 -1.92
C GLN A 68 -6.22 -35.34 -2.28
N ALA A 69 -6.48 -34.19 -1.68
CA ALA A 69 -7.67 -33.38 -1.93
C ALA A 69 -7.63 -32.61 -3.26
N LEU A 70 -6.43 -32.26 -3.75
CA LEU A 70 -6.24 -31.37 -4.90
C LEU A 70 -6.95 -31.82 -6.18
N PRO A 71 -6.93 -33.08 -6.63
CA PRO A 71 -7.62 -33.51 -7.87
C PRO A 71 -9.14 -33.27 -7.81
N GLU A 72 -9.78 -33.59 -6.69
CA GLU A 72 -11.21 -33.34 -6.48
C GLU A 72 -11.50 -31.82 -6.40
N PHE A 73 -10.68 -31.05 -5.70
CA PHE A 73 -10.81 -29.61 -5.61
C PHE A 73 -10.71 -28.92 -6.98
N GLN A 74 -9.75 -29.35 -7.83
CA GLN A 74 -9.61 -28.88 -9.20
C GLN A 74 -10.85 -29.22 -10.07
N ALA A 75 -11.39 -30.43 -9.94
CA ALA A 75 -12.58 -30.82 -10.67
C ALA A 75 -13.79 -29.99 -10.27
N ILE A 76 -13.98 -29.70 -8.98
CA ILE A 76 -15.06 -28.85 -8.47
C ILE A 76 -14.85 -27.40 -8.96
N LYS A 77 -13.63 -26.84 -8.87
CA LYS A 77 -13.31 -25.53 -9.43
C LYS A 77 -13.72 -25.44 -10.91
N SER A 78 -13.31 -26.44 -11.71
CA SER A 78 -13.60 -26.43 -13.15
C SER A 78 -15.10 -26.46 -13.46
N ALA A 79 -15.90 -27.06 -12.59
CA ALA A 79 -17.36 -27.13 -12.76
C ALA A 79 -18.10 -25.87 -12.27
N HIS A 80 -17.49 -25.05 -11.40
CA HIS A 80 -18.18 -23.99 -10.67
C HIS A 80 -17.48 -22.61 -10.73
N ALA A 81 -16.41 -22.44 -11.52
CA ALA A 81 -15.61 -21.20 -11.55
C ALA A 81 -16.38 -19.96 -12.01
N ASP A 82 -17.49 -20.12 -12.74
CA ASP A 82 -18.30 -18.97 -13.21
C ASP A 82 -19.05 -18.29 -12.06
N ASP A 83 -19.47 -19.05 -11.06
CA ASP A 83 -20.29 -18.59 -9.94
C ASP A 83 -19.50 -18.39 -8.64
N PHE A 84 -18.41 -19.14 -8.45
CA PHE A 84 -17.62 -19.19 -7.22
C PHE A 84 -16.16 -18.80 -7.48
N GLN A 85 -15.55 -18.12 -6.52
CA GLN A 85 -14.12 -17.84 -6.55
C GLN A 85 -13.36 -18.91 -5.75
N PHE A 86 -12.26 -19.42 -6.29
CA PHE A 86 -11.47 -20.48 -5.67
C PHE A 86 -10.04 -20.02 -5.40
N PHE A 87 -9.57 -20.28 -4.19
CA PHE A 87 -8.21 -20.06 -3.72
C PHE A 87 -7.72 -21.26 -2.91
N MET A 88 -6.41 -21.32 -2.74
CA MET A 88 -5.79 -22.05 -1.64
C MET A 88 -5.21 -21.05 -0.65
N LEU A 89 -5.03 -21.44 0.62
CA LEU A 89 -4.46 -20.62 1.69
C LEU A 89 -3.24 -21.33 2.27
N ASN A 90 -2.07 -20.70 2.20
CA ASN A 90 -0.85 -21.19 2.85
C ASN A 90 -0.61 -20.39 4.15
N PRO A 91 -0.77 -21.02 5.33
CA PRO A 91 -0.65 -20.34 6.62
C PRO A 91 0.68 -20.62 7.34
N LEU A 92 1.72 -21.11 6.66
CA LEU A 92 2.96 -21.54 7.33
C LEU A 92 4.13 -20.56 7.21
N GLY A 93 3.96 -19.40 6.59
CA GLY A 93 5.06 -18.49 6.29
C GLY A 93 6.10 -19.11 5.34
N GLU A 94 5.69 -20.04 4.49
CA GLU A 94 6.53 -20.57 3.42
C GLU A 94 6.80 -19.45 2.40
N SER A 95 8.04 -19.29 1.96
CA SER A 95 8.38 -18.18 1.05
C SER A 95 7.56 -18.24 -0.24
N ARG A 96 7.24 -17.07 -0.80
CA ARG A 96 6.51 -16.91 -2.05
C ARG A 96 7.09 -17.79 -3.17
N ASP A 97 8.43 -17.79 -3.32
CA ASP A 97 9.12 -18.62 -4.31
C ASP A 97 8.93 -20.11 -4.09
N SER A 98 8.96 -20.56 -2.82
CA SER A 98 8.72 -21.95 -2.46
C SER A 98 7.29 -22.39 -2.80
N VAL A 99 6.31 -21.53 -2.50
CA VAL A 99 4.90 -21.79 -2.85
C VAL A 99 4.71 -21.79 -4.37
N ALA A 100 5.28 -20.83 -5.09
CA ALA A 100 5.22 -20.76 -6.55
C ALA A 100 5.85 -21.99 -7.21
N ALA A 101 6.99 -22.45 -6.72
CA ALA A 101 7.63 -23.69 -7.19
C ALA A 101 6.76 -24.93 -6.93
N SER A 102 6.11 -25.00 -5.77
CA SER A 102 5.16 -26.06 -5.43
C SER A 102 3.95 -26.08 -6.37
N VAL A 103 3.33 -24.92 -6.61
CA VAL A 103 2.21 -24.76 -7.55
C VAL A 103 2.60 -25.20 -8.95
N SER A 104 3.76 -24.74 -9.43
CA SER A 104 4.29 -25.11 -10.75
C SER A 104 4.52 -26.62 -10.87
N SER A 105 5.09 -27.26 -9.84
CA SER A 105 5.36 -28.71 -9.84
C SER A 105 4.08 -29.54 -9.82
N GLN A 106 3.03 -29.08 -9.16
CA GLN A 106 1.73 -29.74 -9.05
C GLN A 106 0.82 -29.45 -10.26
N GLY A 107 1.14 -28.43 -11.07
CA GLY A 107 0.46 -28.11 -12.32
C GLY A 107 -1.01 -27.68 -12.14
N HIS A 108 -1.35 -27.04 -11.01
CA HIS A 108 -2.69 -26.49 -10.79
C HIS A 108 -2.71 -24.96 -11.03
N GLY A 109 -3.76 -24.47 -11.66
CA GLY A 109 -3.97 -23.03 -11.88
C GLY A 109 -4.87 -22.40 -10.79
N ILE A 110 -4.64 -22.71 -9.52
CA ILE A 110 -5.40 -22.15 -8.39
C ILE A 110 -4.47 -21.20 -7.65
N PRO A 111 -4.81 -19.90 -7.51
CA PRO A 111 -4.01 -18.97 -6.73
C PRO A 111 -3.89 -19.43 -5.27
N VAL A 112 -2.67 -19.39 -4.73
CA VAL A 112 -2.38 -19.72 -3.34
C VAL A 112 -2.10 -18.44 -2.57
N LEU A 113 -3.03 -18.04 -1.70
CA LEU A 113 -2.90 -16.89 -0.81
C LEU A 113 -1.85 -17.18 0.25
N ILE A 114 -0.96 -16.26 0.51
CA ILE A 114 0.15 -16.39 1.47
C ILE A 114 -0.19 -15.59 2.72
N ASP A 115 -0.31 -16.27 3.84
CA ASP A 115 -0.59 -15.70 5.16
C ASP A 115 0.64 -15.83 6.07
N ASP A 116 1.67 -15.02 5.79
CA ASP A 116 2.95 -15.06 6.49
C ASP A 116 2.83 -14.88 7.99
N ALA A 117 1.94 -13.99 8.40
CA ALA A 117 1.71 -13.68 9.80
C ALA A 117 0.72 -14.63 10.49
N GLN A 118 0.14 -15.58 9.79
CA GLN A 118 -0.91 -16.50 10.27
C GLN A 118 -2.17 -15.81 10.84
N ILE A 119 -2.34 -14.53 10.60
CA ILE A 119 -3.43 -13.73 11.19
C ILE A 119 -4.79 -14.02 10.56
N ILE A 120 -4.80 -14.35 9.27
CA ILE A 120 -6.03 -14.72 8.56
C ILE A 120 -6.42 -16.15 8.88
N ALA A 121 -5.45 -17.06 8.88
CA ALA A 121 -5.67 -18.45 9.25
C ALA A 121 -6.15 -18.59 10.71
N ASP A 122 -5.59 -17.78 11.63
CA ASP A 122 -6.05 -17.73 13.01
C ASP A 122 -7.50 -17.19 13.12
N ALA A 123 -7.80 -16.07 12.43
CA ALA A 123 -9.15 -15.52 12.39
C ALA A 123 -10.18 -16.48 11.78
N LEU A 124 -9.76 -17.32 10.84
CA LEU A 124 -10.57 -18.38 10.24
C LEU A 124 -10.61 -19.66 11.08
N ASP A 125 -9.88 -19.74 12.19
CA ASP A 125 -9.69 -20.92 13.03
C ASP A 125 -9.31 -22.17 12.20
N VAL A 126 -8.36 -21.98 11.27
CA VAL A 126 -7.85 -23.08 10.42
C VAL A 126 -7.07 -24.08 11.27
N ARG A 127 -7.32 -25.39 11.10
CA ARG A 127 -6.76 -26.43 11.97
C ARG A 127 -5.95 -27.49 11.28
N ALA A 128 -6.24 -27.74 10.03
CA ALA A 128 -5.59 -28.82 9.30
C ALA A 128 -5.37 -28.48 7.82
N ALA A 129 -4.29 -28.97 7.26
CA ALA A 129 -4.10 -28.96 5.82
C ALA A 129 -5.17 -29.84 5.12
N GLY A 130 -5.64 -29.39 3.94
CA GLY A 130 -6.75 -30.01 3.23
C GLY A 130 -8.14 -29.62 3.74
N GLU A 131 -8.23 -28.78 4.78
CA GLU A 131 -9.50 -28.17 5.21
C GLU A 131 -10.01 -27.22 4.13
N VAL A 132 -11.32 -27.28 3.85
CA VAL A 132 -12.00 -26.38 2.93
C VAL A 132 -12.97 -25.51 3.70
N LEU A 133 -12.91 -24.20 3.42
CA LEU A 133 -13.82 -23.18 3.95
C LEU A 133 -14.56 -22.53 2.78
N VAL A 134 -15.85 -22.29 2.97
CA VAL A 134 -16.67 -21.50 2.02
C VAL A 134 -17.18 -20.26 2.74
N LEU A 135 -16.83 -19.09 2.21
CA LEU A 135 -17.18 -17.79 2.77
C LEU A 135 -18.19 -17.07 1.88
N ASP A 136 -19.18 -16.46 2.50
CA ASP A 136 -20.01 -15.47 1.83
C ASP A 136 -19.25 -14.12 1.78
N PRO A 137 -18.90 -13.61 0.59
CA PRO A 137 -18.09 -12.40 0.46
C PRO A 137 -18.80 -11.10 0.82
N ARG A 138 -20.09 -11.13 1.11
CA ARG A 138 -20.89 -9.96 1.53
C ARG A 138 -21.03 -9.87 3.03
N SER A 139 -21.22 -11.00 3.69
CA SER A 139 -21.36 -11.08 5.16
C SER A 139 -20.06 -11.45 5.86
N PHE A 140 -19.08 -12.00 5.14
CA PHE A 140 -17.83 -12.58 5.66
C PHE A 140 -18.07 -13.70 6.68
N GLN A 141 -19.12 -14.48 6.45
CA GLN A 141 -19.45 -15.64 7.26
C GLN A 141 -18.93 -16.91 6.60
N VAL A 142 -18.42 -17.83 7.42
CA VAL A 142 -18.06 -19.18 6.98
C VAL A 142 -19.34 -20.01 6.89
N THR A 143 -19.78 -20.35 5.71
CA THR A 143 -21.01 -21.12 5.46
C THR A 143 -20.77 -22.63 5.41
N TYR A 144 -19.55 -23.05 5.07
CA TYR A 144 -19.11 -24.45 5.12
C TYR A 144 -17.68 -24.55 5.65
N ARG A 145 -17.44 -25.60 6.42
CA ARG A 145 -16.12 -26.01 6.92
C ARG A 145 -16.03 -27.53 6.90
N GLY A 146 -15.05 -28.09 6.21
CA GLY A 146 -14.93 -29.54 6.13
C GLY A 146 -13.92 -30.04 5.10
N PRO A 147 -13.90 -31.35 4.79
CA PRO A 147 -13.09 -31.90 3.72
C PRO A 147 -13.67 -31.55 2.34
N VAL A 148 -12.84 -31.69 1.29
CA VAL A 148 -13.26 -31.44 -0.11
C VAL A 148 -14.45 -32.31 -0.52
N SER A 149 -14.59 -33.52 0.02
CA SER A 149 -15.69 -34.45 -0.30
C SER A 149 -17.09 -33.94 0.08
N GLY A 150 -17.19 -32.97 0.99
CA GLY A 150 -18.46 -32.29 1.33
C GLY A 150 -18.74 -31.04 0.54
N LEU A 151 -17.74 -30.50 -0.18
CA LEU A 151 -17.81 -29.23 -0.85
C LEU A 151 -18.88 -29.16 -1.92
N THR A 152 -19.01 -30.20 -2.78
CA THR A 152 -20.00 -30.23 -3.86
C THR A 152 -21.42 -29.99 -3.36
N ASN A 153 -21.80 -30.65 -2.26
CA ASN A 153 -23.15 -30.51 -1.68
C ASN A 153 -23.34 -29.08 -1.10
N ALA A 154 -22.31 -28.53 -0.45
CA ALA A 154 -22.37 -27.16 0.09
C ALA A 154 -22.54 -26.12 -1.03
N LEU A 155 -21.81 -26.25 -2.14
CA LEU A 155 -21.95 -25.35 -3.29
C LEU A 155 -23.31 -25.48 -3.98
N GLN A 156 -23.87 -26.70 -4.06
CA GLN A 156 -25.23 -26.92 -4.60
C GLN A 156 -26.30 -26.24 -3.74
N ASP A 157 -26.20 -26.33 -2.41
CA ASP A 157 -27.12 -25.65 -1.51
C ASP A 157 -27.04 -24.11 -1.71
N ILE A 158 -25.83 -23.55 -1.77
CA ILE A 158 -25.60 -22.11 -1.99
C ILE A 158 -26.12 -21.69 -3.38
N ASP A 159 -25.88 -22.48 -4.41
CA ASP A 159 -26.33 -22.22 -5.77
C ASP A 159 -27.87 -22.15 -5.85
N ALA A 160 -28.54 -23.04 -5.12
CA ALA A 160 -29.99 -23.04 -4.98
C ALA A 160 -30.54 -21.94 -4.06
N GLY A 161 -29.69 -21.10 -3.45
CA GLY A 161 -30.09 -20.05 -2.50
C GLY A 161 -30.50 -20.58 -1.13
N ASN A 162 -30.13 -21.81 -0.80
CA ASN A 162 -30.43 -22.46 0.47
C ASN A 162 -29.28 -22.28 1.48
N ALA A 163 -29.58 -22.42 2.77
CA ALA A 163 -28.55 -22.61 3.77
C ALA A 163 -27.89 -23.99 3.57
N VAL A 164 -26.56 -24.04 3.81
CA VAL A 164 -25.80 -25.28 3.67
C VAL A 164 -26.33 -26.34 4.66
N THR A 165 -26.80 -27.44 4.14
CA THR A 165 -27.46 -28.51 4.93
C THR A 165 -26.49 -29.14 5.93
N THR A 166 -25.21 -29.29 5.55
CA THR A 166 -24.16 -29.85 6.41
C THR A 166 -23.02 -28.82 6.51
N PRO A 167 -23.15 -27.82 7.39
CA PRO A 167 -22.23 -26.67 7.41
C PRO A 167 -20.85 -27.00 8.01
N SER A 168 -20.71 -28.13 8.71
CA SER A 168 -19.43 -28.54 9.29
C SER A 168 -19.24 -30.07 9.24
N LEU A 169 -18.05 -30.47 8.81
CA LEU A 169 -17.60 -31.87 8.80
C LEU A 169 -16.19 -31.96 9.38
N ALA A 170 -15.87 -33.09 10.04
CA ALA A 170 -14.54 -33.33 10.56
C ALA A 170 -13.52 -33.46 9.43
N VAL A 171 -12.37 -32.83 9.58
CA VAL A 171 -11.25 -32.88 8.65
C VAL A 171 -10.12 -33.73 9.24
N THR A 172 -9.47 -34.49 8.39
CA THR A 172 -8.26 -35.24 8.73
C THR A 172 -7.13 -34.72 7.84
N GLY A 173 -6.07 -34.17 8.45
CA GLY A 173 -4.90 -33.61 7.78
C GLY A 173 -3.80 -33.28 8.78
N GLU A 174 -2.68 -32.80 8.28
CA GLU A 174 -1.59 -32.30 9.11
C GLU A 174 -2.05 -31.05 9.87
N THR A 175 -1.82 -31.05 11.20
CA THR A 175 -2.26 -29.97 12.07
C THR A 175 -1.53 -28.67 11.73
N ILE A 176 -2.27 -27.56 11.63
CA ILE A 176 -1.73 -26.20 11.57
C ILE A 176 -1.56 -25.70 13.01
N ASN A 177 -0.34 -25.27 13.33
CA ASN A 177 0.03 -24.77 14.65
C ASN A 177 0.25 -23.25 14.58
N TYR A 178 -0.06 -22.57 15.67
CA TYR A 178 0.06 -21.09 15.82
C TYR A 178 1.00 -20.74 16.97
N PRO A 179 2.32 -20.99 16.83
CA PRO A 179 3.26 -20.85 17.96
C PRO A 179 3.34 -19.43 18.51
N ALA A 180 3.29 -18.41 17.65
CA ALA A 180 3.31 -17.00 18.08
C ALA A 180 2.03 -16.65 18.85
N ARG A 181 0.87 -16.96 18.30
CA ARG A 181 -0.41 -16.77 19.01
C ARG A 181 -0.42 -17.46 20.36
N ASP A 182 -0.02 -18.73 20.40
CA ASP A 182 -0.07 -19.52 21.64
C ASP A 182 0.88 -18.97 22.70
N ALA A 183 2.06 -18.49 22.29
CA ALA A 183 3.00 -17.81 23.17
C ALA A 183 2.44 -16.48 23.71
N ASP A 184 1.84 -15.68 22.84
CA ASP A 184 1.27 -14.40 23.21
C ASP A 184 0.02 -14.56 24.10
N MET A 185 -0.84 -15.54 23.82
CA MET A 185 -2.01 -15.81 24.67
C MET A 185 -1.62 -16.38 26.05
N ALA A 186 -0.39 -16.87 26.22
CA ALA A 186 0.13 -17.35 27.51
C ALA A 186 0.68 -16.22 28.41
N ARG A 187 0.80 -15.00 27.91
CA ARG A 187 1.30 -13.80 28.61
C ARG A 187 0.39 -12.61 28.39
N THR A 188 0.62 -11.53 29.11
CA THR A 188 0.04 -10.22 28.76
C THR A 188 1.00 -9.48 27.85
N ILE A 189 0.54 -9.07 26.68
CA ILE A 189 1.31 -8.21 25.78
C ILE A 189 1.37 -6.81 26.38
N SER A 190 2.59 -6.26 26.49
CA SER A 190 2.80 -4.93 27.07
C SER A 190 2.42 -3.85 26.08
N TYR A 191 1.46 -3.01 26.45
CA TYR A 191 1.17 -1.80 25.70
C TYR A 191 2.39 -0.86 25.68
N THR A 192 2.99 -0.67 26.85
CA THR A 192 4.06 0.33 27.04
C THR A 192 5.35 -0.05 26.31
N GLU A 193 5.73 -1.34 26.34
CA GLU A 193 7.03 -1.78 25.82
C GLU A 193 6.95 -2.37 24.40
N GLU A 194 5.78 -2.88 23.99
CA GLU A 194 5.64 -3.58 22.70
C GLU A 194 4.71 -2.82 21.74
N VAL A 195 3.50 -2.48 22.15
CA VAL A 195 2.47 -1.93 21.26
C VAL A 195 2.67 -0.44 20.96
N ALA A 196 2.90 0.38 21.99
CA ALA A 196 3.06 1.82 21.79
C ALA A 196 4.27 2.18 20.90
N PRO A 197 5.44 1.51 20.98
CA PRO A 197 6.52 1.71 20.01
C PRO A 197 6.10 1.41 18.57
N ILE A 198 5.41 0.31 18.30
CA ILE A 198 4.92 -0.03 16.95
C ILE A 198 3.98 1.07 16.43
N LEU A 199 3.02 1.51 17.26
CA LEU A 199 2.09 2.56 16.88
C LEU A 199 2.78 3.92 16.69
N ALA A 200 3.78 4.24 17.51
CA ALA A 200 4.55 5.48 17.40
C ALA A 200 5.36 5.53 16.10
N GLU A 201 6.00 4.43 15.74
CA GLU A 201 6.83 4.33 14.54
C GLU A 201 6.00 4.30 13.25
N ASN A 202 4.97 3.48 13.21
CA ASN A 202 4.26 3.17 11.96
C ASN A 202 2.95 3.95 11.76
N CYS A 203 2.38 4.57 12.80
CA CYS A 203 1.05 5.17 12.73
C CYS A 203 1.03 6.65 13.13
N ALA A 204 1.68 7.00 14.23
CA ALA A 204 1.52 8.30 14.88
C ALA A 204 2.02 9.49 14.04
N SER A 205 2.99 9.29 13.14
CA SER A 205 3.49 10.35 12.25
C SER A 205 2.39 10.95 11.37
N CYS A 206 1.44 10.13 10.93
CA CYS A 206 0.25 10.57 10.19
C CYS A 206 -0.94 10.82 11.11
N HIS A 207 -1.13 9.94 12.12
CA HIS A 207 -2.21 9.99 13.11
C HIS A 207 -1.83 10.84 14.34
N ARG A 208 -1.58 12.13 14.15
CA ARG A 208 -1.31 13.13 15.20
C ARG A 208 -2.17 14.36 15.01
N GLU A 209 -2.24 15.23 16.01
CA GLU A 209 -2.88 16.53 15.84
C GLU A 209 -2.17 17.33 14.75
N GLY A 210 -2.95 17.89 13.81
CA GLY A 210 -2.41 18.56 12.61
C GLY A 210 -1.76 17.63 11.57
N GLY A 211 -1.80 16.31 11.77
CA GLY A 211 -1.37 15.32 10.79
C GLY A 211 -2.38 15.16 9.65
N ILE A 212 -2.04 14.28 8.68
CA ILE A 212 -2.89 14.03 7.51
C ILE A 212 -4.06 13.09 7.81
N ALA A 213 -3.93 12.22 8.82
CA ALA A 213 -4.95 11.26 9.17
C ALA A 213 -6.17 11.92 9.84
N PRO A 214 -7.37 11.33 9.75
CA PRO A 214 -8.62 11.95 10.21
C PRO A 214 -8.77 12.00 11.74
N PHE A 215 -7.89 11.35 12.50
CA PHE A 215 -7.86 11.36 13.96
C PHE A 215 -6.43 11.22 14.48
N ALA A 216 -6.17 11.74 15.69
CA ALA A 216 -4.89 11.57 16.37
C ALA A 216 -4.87 10.27 17.17
N MET A 217 -3.76 9.54 17.12
CA MET A 217 -3.47 8.35 17.93
C MET A 217 -2.44 8.72 19.00
N ASP A 218 -2.81 9.64 19.88
CA ASP A 218 -1.96 10.33 20.85
C ASP A 218 -2.10 9.78 22.27
N SER A 219 -2.76 8.66 22.47
CA SER A 219 -2.94 8.03 23.77
C SER A 219 -3.40 6.59 23.67
N HIS A 220 -3.17 5.81 24.76
CA HIS A 220 -3.74 4.47 24.89
C HIS A 220 -5.27 4.46 24.70
N ALA A 221 -5.97 5.45 25.28
CA ALA A 221 -7.43 5.51 25.17
C ALA A 221 -7.90 5.63 23.71
N MET A 222 -7.16 6.37 22.88
CA MET A 222 -7.42 6.46 21.44
C MET A 222 -7.10 5.14 20.75
N ALA A 223 -5.93 4.55 20.99
CA ALA A 223 -5.55 3.27 20.43
C ALA A 223 -6.53 2.15 20.79
N GLN A 224 -6.97 2.07 22.05
CA GLN A 224 -7.98 1.13 22.53
C GLN A 224 -9.36 1.38 21.88
N GLY A 225 -9.78 2.65 21.81
CA GLY A 225 -11.06 3.02 21.20
C GLY A 225 -11.14 2.67 19.71
N TRP A 226 -10.02 2.78 19.00
CA TRP A 226 -9.90 2.44 17.58
C TRP A 226 -9.46 1.00 17.31
N SER A 227 -9.19 0.18 18.33
CA SER A 227 -8.67 -1.18 18.17
C SER A 227 -9.49 -2.08 17.22
N PRO A 228 -10.84 -2.04 17.17
CA PRO A 228 -11.59 -2.82 16.18
C PRO A 228 -11.32 -2.37 14.75
N MET A 229 -11.13 -1.04 14.53
CA MET A 229 -10.79 -0.49 13.23
C MET A 229 -9.33 -0.80 12.87
N ILE A 230 -8.41 -0.70 13.84
CA ILE A 230 -6.99 -1.08 13.65
C ILE A 230 -6.92 -2.53 13.19
N ARG A 231 -7.66 -3.45 13.85
CA ARG A 231 -7.72 -4.85 13.41
C ARG A 231 -8.22 -4.97 11.96
N GLU A 232 -9.32 -4.32 11.63
CA GLU A 232 -9.91 -4.40 10.28
C GLU A 232 -8.94 -3.87 9.21
N VAL A 233 -8.28 -2.72 9.45
CA VAL A 233 -7.38 -2.13 8.45
C VAL A 233 -6.08 -2.91 8.29
N LEU A 234 -5.61 -3.61 9.32
CA LEU A 234 -4.46 -4.53 9.23
C LEU A 234 -4.83 -5.79 8.45
N MET A 235 -5.96 -6.40 8.75
CA MET A 235 -6.42 -7.61 8.04
C MET A 235 -6.73 -7.35 6.57
N THR A 236 -7.22 -6.17 6.22
CA THR A 236 -7.49 -5.76 4.83
C THR A 236 -6.29 -5.10 4.15
N LYS A 237 -5.16 -4.96 4.84
CA LYS A 237 -3.95 -4.27 4.37
C LYS A 237 -4.21 -2.83 3.86
N ARG A 238 -5.24 -2.17 4.42
CA ARG A 238 -5.61 -0.80 4.08
C ARG A 238 -4.73 0.22 4.79
N MET A 239 -4.21 -0.11 5.97
CA MET A 239 -3.25 0.69 6.75
C MET A 239 -2.11 -0.21 7.27
N PRO A 240 -0.88 0.31 7.35
CA PRO A 240 -0.43 1.58 6.78
C PRO A 240 -0.65 1.67 5.27
N PRO A 241 -0.86 2.88 4.70
CA PRO A 241 -1.12 3.04 3.26
C PRO A 241 0.17 2.89 2.43
N GLY A 242 0.02 2.61 1.13
CA GLY A 242 1.17 2.53 0.21
C GLY A 242 2.04 1.29 0.42
N GLN A 243 1.48 0.22 0.98
CA GLN A 243 2.19 -1.05 1.13
C GLN A 243 2.51 -1.65 -0.24
N ILE A 244 3.70 -2.23 -0.33
CA ILE A 244 4.16 -3.02 -1.47
C ILE A 244 4.21 -4.50 -1.10
N ASP A 245 4.51 -5.35 -2.06
CA ASP A 245 4.76 -6.77 -1.80
C ASP A 245 6.03 -6.95 -0.95
N PRO A 246 5.92 -7.46 0.30
CA PRO A 246 7.06 -7.59 1.20
C PRO A 246 8.09 -8.63 0.75
N HIS A 247 7.77 -9.44 -0.26
CA HIS A 247 8.66 -10.49 -0.78
C HIS A 247 9.58 -9.99 -1.90
N VAL A 248 9.42 -8.71 -2.32
CA VAL A 248 10.14 -8.16 -3.49
C VAL A 248 10.85 -6.87 -3.13
N GLY A 249 12.18 -6.89 -3.21
CA GLY A 249 13.02 -5.73 -2.93
C GLY A 249 13.17 -5.46 -1.42
N ASP A 250 13.92 -4.39 -1.10
CA ASP A 250 14.06 -3.85 0.26
C ASP A 250 14.07 -2.32 0.16
N PHE A 251 13.09 -1.68 0.82
CA PHE A 251 12.86 -0.25 0.69
C PHE A 251 12.90 0.44 2.03
N THR A 252 13.21 1.74 2.01
CA THR A 252 13.24 2.57 3.23
C THR A 252 11.87 3.11 3.62
N ASN A 253 10.87 3.00 2.74
CA ASN A 253 9.55 3.59 2.89
C ASN A 253 8.45 2.72 2.25
N ASP A 254 8.47 1.42 2.53
CA ASP A 254 7.49 0.44 2.04
C ASP A 254 6.20 0.38 2.87
N TYR A 255 6.23 0.95 4.08
CA TYR A 255 5.12 0.98 5.04
C TYR A 255 4.55 -0.39 5.41
N VAL A 256 5.29 -1.46 5.15
CA VAL A 256 4.89 -2.83 5.50
C VAL A 256 5.27 -3.10 6.95
N LEU A 257 4.30 -3.51 7.76
CA LEU A 257 4.58 -4.01 9.11
C LEU A 257 5.23 -5.38 9.02
N SER A 258 6.24 -5.62 9.84
CA SER A 258 6.80 -6.96 10.00
C SER A 258 5.77 -7.97 10.50
N VAL A 259 6.05 -9.25 10.32
CA VAL A 259 5.19 -10.34 10.81
C VAL A 259 4.96 -10.21 12.33
N ASP A 260 6.04 -9.96 13.08
CA ASP A 260 5.98 -9.83 14.54
C ASP A 260 5.13 -8.61 14.97
N GLU A 261 5.24 -7.48 14.29
CA GLU A 261 4.43 -6.29 14.59
C GLU A 261 2.94 -6.53 14.33
N GLN A 262 2.61 -7.17 13.20
CA GLN A 262 1.22 -7.53 12.87
C GLN A 262 0.64 -8.47 13.94
N GLN A 263 1.37 -9.52 14.31
CA GLN A 263 0.97 -10.46 15.35
C GLN A 263 0.80 -9.78 16.70
N THR A 264 1.78 -9.00 17.15
CA THR A 264 1.74 -8.26 18.42
C THR A 264 0.51 -7.37 18.51
N LEU A 265 0.24 -6.57 17.48
CA LEU A 265 -0.93 -5.68 17.45
C LEU A 265 -2.25 -6.44 17.53
N LEU A 266 -2.41 -7.50 16.71
CA LEU A 266 -3.66 -8.24 16.64
C LEU A 266 -3.89 -9.10 17.88
N HIS A 267 -2.85 -9.71 18.45
CA HIS A 267 -2.96 -10.48 19.69
C HIS A 267 -3.22 -9.57 20.89
N TRP A 268 -2.62 -8.36 20.96
CA TRP A 268 -2.96 -7.36 21.97
C TRP A 268 -4.44 -6.91 21.88
N ILE A 269 -4.95 -6.72 20.67
CA ILE A 269 -6.36 -6.39 20.44
C ILE A 269 -7.25 -7.56 20.91
N ALA A 270 -6.88 -8.80 20.60
CA ALA A 270 -7.60 -10.00 21.05
C ALA A 270 -7.61 -10.15 22.58
N GLN A 271 -6.57 -9.66 23.27
CA GLN A 271 -6.50 -9.59 24.75
C GLN A 271 -7.30 -8.42 25.34
N GLY A 272 -8.01 -7.62 24.53
CA GLY A 272 -8.86 -6.52 24.95
C GLY A 272 -8.15 -5.18 25.06
N SER A 273 -7.02 -5.02 24.40
CA SER A 273 -6.28 -3.75 24.26
C SER A 273 -5.94 -3.10 25.61
N GLN A 274 -5.45 -3.91 26.56
CA GLN A 274 -5.17 -3.45 27.91
C GLN A 274 -3.92 -2.56 27.96
N LYS A 275 -3.89 -1.63 28.92
CA LYS A 275 -2.72 -0.82 29.26
C LYS A 275 -2.02 -1.42 30.48
N ASP A 276 -0.72 -1.49 30.42
CA ASP A 276 0.15 -1.75 31.55
C ASP A 276 0.90 -0.47 31.95
N GLY A 277 1.33 -0.40 33.19
CA GLY A 277 2.08 0.75 33.72
C GLY A 277 1.24 2.04 33.86
N ASP A 278 1.88 3.06 34.45
CA ASP A 278 1.23 4.36 34.74
C ASP A 278 1.45 5.37 33.59
N GLN A 279 2.55 5.24 32.84
CA GLN A 279 2.90 6.13 31.75
C GLN A 279 2.21 5.71 30.43
N ASP A 280 2.00 6.68 29.57
CA ASP A 280 1.46 6.47 28.24
C ASP A 280 2.46 6.98 27.19
N PRO A 281 3.24 6.09 26.55
CA PRO A 281 4.27 6.51 25.59
C PRO A 281 3.71 7.32 24.42
N LEU A 282 2.49 7.02 23.93
CA LEU A 282 1.89 7.79 22.84
C LEU A 282 1.57 9.23 23.26
N ALA A 283 1.13 9.43 24.52
CA ALA A 283 0.86 10.76 25.06
C ALA A 283 2.15 11.56 25.36
N MET A 284 3.30 10.90 25.34
CA MET A 284 4.59 11.54 25.58
C MET A 284 5.34 11.85 24.28
N LEU A 285 4.77 11.53 23.12
CA LEU A 285 5.39 11.84 21.82
C LEU A 285 5.48 13.35 21.64
N GLU A 286 6.69 13.82 21.38
CA GLU A 286 6.96 15.21 21.04
C GLU A 286 7.23 15.34 19.55
N TRP A 287 6.58 16.31 18.91
CA TRP A 287 6.77 16.60 17.51
C TRP A 287 7.66 17.82 17.33
N PRO A 288 8.52 17.87 16.30
CA PRO A 288 9.35 19.03 16.04
C PRO A 288 8.49 20.30 15.97
N PRO A 289 8.98 21.44 16.51
CA PRO A 289 8.25 22.72 16.50
C PRO A 289 8.07 23.29 15.09
N THR A 290 8.86 22.83 14.15
CA THR A 290 8.77 23.17 12.72
C THR A 290 8.59 21.89 11.90
N GLU A 291 7.89 21.97 10.80
CA GLU A 291 7.73 20.84 9.89
C GLU A 291 8.93 20.62 8.96
N TRP A 292 9.91 21.54 8.95
CA TRP A 292 11.11 21.44 8.13
C TRP A 292 12.05 20.34 8.64
N ALA A 293 12.15 19.26 7.89
CA ALA A 293 12.89 18.05 8.30
C ALA A 293 14.41 18.25 8.39
N PHE A 294 14.95 19.24 7.69
CA PHE A 294 16.40 19.48 7.61
C PHE A 294 16.81 20.82 8.26
N GLY A 295 16.00 21.34 9.21
CA GLY A 295 16.15 22.68 9.79
C GLY A 295 15.61 23.77 8.87
N GLU A 296 15.87 25.05 9.19
CA GLU A 296 15.40 26.17 8.36
C GLU A 296 15.93 26.07 6.93
N PRO A 297 15.06 26.21 5.90
CA PRO A 297 15.49 26.20 4.51
C PRO A 297 16.33 27.42 4.15
N ASP A 298 17.27 27.26 3.21
CA ASP A 298 18.00 28.38 2.63
C ASP A 298 17.10 29.26 1.74
N LEU A 299 16.03 28.64 1.17
CA LEU A 299 15.03 29.33 0.36
C LEU A 299 13.64 28.76 0.63
N ILE A 300 12.65 29.62 0.85
CA ILE A 300 11.23 29.26 0.91
C ILE A 300 10.53 29.83 -0.33
N VAL A 301 9.98 28.95 -1.16
CA VAL A 301 9.14 29.31 -2.30
C VAL A 301 7.68 29.24 -1.87
N LYS A 302 6.99 30.37 -1.88
CA LYS A 302 5.57 30.47 -1.53
C LYS A 302 4.69 30.23 -2.74
N VAL A 303 3.78 29.29 -2.64
CA VAL A 303 2.74 29.08 -3.65
C VAL A 303 1.67 30.16 -3.45
N PRO A 304 1.24 30.88 -4.51
CA PRO A 304 0.18 31.85 -4.38
C PRO A 304 -1.10 31.24 -3.78
N PRO A 305 -1.80 31.93 -2.86
CA PRO A 305 -2.99 31.40 -2.19
C PRO A 305 -4.03 30.86 -3.15
N GLN A 306 -4.55 29.65 -2.86
CA GLN A 306 -5.53 28.95 -3.67
C GLN A 306 -6.87 28.84 -2.92
N SER A 307 -7.89 29.54 -3.38
CA SER A 307 -9.25 29.43 -2.80
C SER A 307 -9.92 28.13 -3.26
N ILE A 308 -10.36 27.32 -2.31
CA ILE A 308 -10.98 26.02 -2.55
C ILE A 308 -12.45 26.08 -2.09
N PRO A 309 -13.44 25.82 -2.97
CA PRO A 309 -14.85 25.83 -2.59
C PRO A 309 -15.20 24.61 -1.72
N ALA A 310 -16.31 24.70 -1.01
CA ALA A 310 -16.78 23.61 -0.15
C ALA A 310 -17.09 22.33 -0.95
N THR A 311 -17.62 22.44 -2.17
CA THR A 311 -18.08 21.32 -2.99
C THR A 311 -17.76 21.56 -4.46
N GLY A 312 -17.77 20.48 -5.24
CA GLY A 312 -17.57 20.49 -6.69
C GLY A 312 -16.34 19.69 -7.10
N VAL A 313 -16.21 19.49 -8.41
CA VAL A 313 -15.02 18.92 -9.04
C VAL A 313 -14.12 20.06 -9.50
N LEU A 314 -12.84 20.00 -9.17
CA LEU A 314 -11.88 21.05 -9.50
C LEU A 314 -10.95 20.57 -10.60
N ASP A 315 -10.83 21.38 -11.65
CA ASP A 315 -9.77 21.20 -12.65
C ASP A 315 -8.39 21.45 -12.02
N TYR A 316 -7.37 20.80 -12.56
CA TYR A 316 -5.99 21.02 -12.15
C TYR A 316 -5.57 22.47 -12.43
N ARG A 317 -4.97 23.09 -11.44
CA ARG A 317 -4.48 24.47 -11.53
C ARG A 317 -3.01 24.49 -11.89
N GLN A 318 -2.65 25.42 -12.75
CA GLN A 318 -1.26 25.62 -13.17
C GLN A 318 -0.75 26.95 -12.63
N VAL A 319 0.36 26.91 -11.91
CA VAL A 319 0.97 28.07 -11.28
C VAL A 319 2.46 28.07 -11.61
N VAL A 320 3.00 29.26 -11.92
CA VAL A 320 4.44 29.46 -12.11
C VAL A 320 4.94 30.46 -11.07
N VAL A 321 5.98 30.06 -10.33
CA VAL A 321 6.54 30.86 -9.23
C VAL A 321 8.04 31.06 -9.47
N PRO A 322 8.58 32.29 -9.40
CA PRO A 322 10.01 32.52 -9.50
C PRO A 322 10.72 32.01 -8.23
N PHE A 323 11.98 31.59 -8.36
CA PHE A 323 12.86 31.38 -7.22
C PHE A 323 13.44 32.75 -6.79
N GLU A 324 12.66 33.49 -6.01
CA GLU A 324 13.05 34.84 -5.56
C GLU A 324 14.31 34.77 -4.71
N GLY A 325 15.27 35.66 -4.97
CA GLY A 325 16.54 35.73 -4.24
C GLY A 325 17.65 34.83 -4.77
N VAL A 326 17.38 33.95 -5.74
CA VAL A 326 18.41 33.15 -6.40
C VAL A 326 19.04 33.97 -7.53
N THR A 327 20.14 34.64 -7.21
CA THR A 327 20.87 35.57 -8.12
C THR A 327 22.06 34.93 -8.82
N GLU A 328 22.44 33.73 -8.39
CA GLU A 328 23.52 32.89 -8.93
C GLU A 328 23.10 31.42 -8.95
N ASP A 329 23.79 30.61 -9.74
CA ASP A 329 23.53 29.18 -9.83
C ASP A 329 23.89 28.49 -8.51
N ARG A 330 22.98 27.66 -7.98
CA ARG A 330 23.12 26.96 -6.70
C ARG A 330 22.83 25.48 -6.82
N TRP A 331 23.61 24.65 -6.18
CA TRP A 331 23.37 23.21 -6.09
C TRP A 331 22.34 22.91 -4.99
N VAL A 332 21.23 22.28 -5.38
CA VAL A 332 20.19 21.84 -4.45
C VAL A 332 20.59 20.51 -3.80
N ARG A 333 20.49 20.44 -2.48
CA ARG A 333 20.77 19.26 -1.67
C ARG A 333 19.50 18.54 -1.23
N ALA A 334 18.47 19.31 -0.91
CA ALA A 334 17.20 18.78 -0.41
C ALA A 334 16.05 19.73 -0.74
N SER A 335 14.84 19.20 -0.75
CA SER A 335 13.61 19.98 -0.85
C SER A 335 12.47 19.31 -0.07
N GLN A 336 11.54 20.14 0.42
CA GLN A 336 10.35 19.66 1.12
C GLN A 336 9.16 20.54 0.77
N TYR A 337 8.03 19.91 0.50
CA TYR A 337 6.75 20.60 0.28
C TYR A 337 5.93 20.53 1.57
N ILE A 338 5.45 21.67 2.05
CA ILE A 338 4.49 21.78 3.16
C ILE A 338 3.19 22.32 2.59
N ALA A 339 2.13 21.49 2.64
CA ALA A 339 0.80 21.90 2.25
C ALA A 339 0.20 22.87 3.27
N GLY A 340 -0.41 23.95 2.81
CA GLY A 340 -1.13 24.90 3.66
C GLY A 340 -2.40 24.30 4.24
N ASP A 341 -3.17 23.56 3.42
CA ASP A 341 -4.30 22.77 3.89
C ASP A 341 -4.24 21.34 3.32
N ARG A 342 -3.74 20.42 4.15
CA ARG A 342 -3.60 18.98 3.81
C ARG A 342 -4.91 18.27 3.55
N THR A 343 -6.03 18.84 3.96
CA THR A 343 -7.35 18.22 3.78
C THR A 343 -7.87 18.37 2.36
N VAL A 344 -7.36 19.33 1.60
CA VAL A 344 -7.81 19.66 0.25
C VAL A 344 -6.75 19.47 -0.83
N LEU A 345 -5.45 19.66 -0.52
CA LEU A 345 -4.38 19.42 -1.49
C LEU A 345 -4.14 17.91 -1.62
N HIS A 346 -4.45 17.37 -2.81
CA HIS A 346 -4.31 15.94 -3.07
C HIS A 346 -2.90 15.60 -3.54
N HIS A 347 -2.40 16.25 -4.59
CA HIS A 347 -1.01 16.14 -5.02
C HIS A 347 -0.59 17.33 -5.90
N THR A 348 0.73 17.46 -6.12
CA THR A 348 1.31 18.39 -7.08
C THR A 348 2.23 17.67 -8.05
N LEU A 349 2.35 18.19 -9.27
CA LEU A 349 3.46 17.87 -10.16
C LEU A 349 4.30 19.13 -10.33
N ASN A 350 5.62 18.96 -10.24
CA ASN A 350 6.56 20.07 -10.26
C ASN A 350 7.55 19.91 -11.43
N SER A 351 7.90 21.03 -12.07
CA SER A 351 8.99 21.07 -13.04
C SER A 351 9.74 22.40 -12.96
N ILE A 352 11.02 22.38 -13.29
CA ILE A 352 11.83 23.59 -13.39
C ILE A 352 11.69 24.16 -14.80
N LEU A 353 11.40 25.44 -14.89
CA LEU A 353 11.45 26.21 -16.12
C LEU A 353 12.82 26.94 -16.17
N PRO A 354 13.65 26.69 -17.21
CA PRO A 354 14.95 27.35 -17.31
C PRO A 354 14.80 28.88 -17.50
N PRO A 355 15.86 29.65 -17.23
CA PRO A 355 15.85 31.10 -17.42
C PRO A 355 15.39 31.50 -18.83
N GLY A 356 14.50 32.49 -18.90
CA GLY A 356 13.95 33.00 -20.18
C GLY A 356 12.88 32.09 -20.82
N SER A 357 12.44 31.06 -20.16
CA SER A 357 11.32 30.23 -20.61
C SER A 357 10.01 31.01 -20.57
N ASN A 358 9.21 30.92 -21.63
CA ASN A 358 7.91 31.58 -21.75
C ASN A 358 6.74 30.75 -21.18
N GLY A 359 7.00 29.80 -20.28
CA GLY A 359 5.97 28.98 -19.64
C GLY A 359 5.34 27.89 -20.52
N GLY A 360 5.82 27.71 -21.75
CA GLY A 360 5.27 26.76 -22.73
C GLY A 360 5.75 25.29 -22.57
N ARG A 361 6.50 24.95 -21.52
CA ARG A 361 6.87 23.55 -21.24
C ARG A 361 5.71 22.83 -20.58
N SER A 362 5.50 21.60 -21.00
CA SER A 362 4.56 20.69 -20.37
C SER A 362 4.95 20.50 -18.90
N PHE A 363 3.97 20.53 -17.99
CA PHE A 363 4.13 20.12 -16.59
C PHE A 363 4.56 18.64 -16.45
N LEU A 364 4.47 17.87 -17.51
CA LEU A 364 5.03 16.52 -17.66
C LEU A 364 6.47 16.58 -18.21
N GLY A 365 7.22 17.64 -17.87
CA GLY A 365 8.57 17.89 -18.35
C GLY A 365 9.46 16.67 -18.16
N GLY A 366 10.17 16.27 -19.24
CA GLY A 366 11.18 15.23 -19.16
C GLY A 366 12.22 15.61 -18.09
N ASN A 367 12.67 14.62 -17.34
CA ASN A 367 13.76 14.80 -16.39
C ASN A 367 15.00 15.32 -17.16
N ASN A 368 15.30 16.59 -16.99
CA ASN A 368 16.59 17.12 -17.37
C ASN A 368 17.55 16.76 -16.21
N PRO A 369 18.53 15.88 -16.41
CA PRO A 369 19.43 15.45 -15.34
C PRO A 369 20.27 16.60 -14.79
N ASP A 370 20.29 17.74 -15.45
CA ASP A 370 20.97 18.94 -14.99
C ASP A 370 20.14 19.81 -14.05
N GLU A 371 18.83 19.58 -14.00
CA GLU A 371 17.90 20.34 -13.13
C GLU A 371 17.69 19.63 -11.80
N PRO A 372 17.49 20.34 -10.68
CA PRO A 372 17.26 19.72 -9.39
C PRO A 372 15.88 19.03 -9.33
N SER A 373 15.82 17.95 -8.58
CA SER A 373 14.56 17.37 -8.17
C SER A 373 13.95 18.23 -7.06
N ILE A 374 12.84 18.89 -7.33
CA ILE A 374 12.05 19.58 -6.31
C ILE A 374 10.89 18.69 -5.92
N THR A 375 10.77 18.41 -4.63
CA THR A 375 9.73 17.52 -4.09
C THR A 375 8.33 17.97 -4.51
N ALA A 376 7.58 17.07 -5.14
CA ALA A 376 6.15 17.21 -5.32
C ALA A 376 5.42 16.89 -3.99
N TYR A 377 4.26 17.46 -3.77
CA TYR A 377 3.40 17.06 -2.66
C TYR A 377 2.61 15.82 -3.03
N ILE A 378 2.68 14.83 -2.18
CA ILE A 378 1.83 13.64 -2.18
C ILE A 378 1.52 13.36 -0.70
N PRO A 379 0.29 13.00 -0.31
CA PRO A 379 0.00 12.59 1.05
C PRO A 379 0.96 11.50 1.54
N GLY A 380 1.60 11.71 2.69
CA GLY A 380 2.55 10.76 3.27
C GLY A 380 3.95 10.73 2.64
N ALA A 381 4.22 11.54 1.61
CA ALA A 381 5.57 11.60 1.03
C ALA A 381 6.57 12.18 2.03
N ALA A 382 7.71 11.51 2.16
CA ALA A 382 8.84 12.01 2.93
C ALA A 382 9.50 13.21 2.23
N PRO A 383 10.14 14.11 2.99
CA PRO A 383 11.01 15.13 2.43
C PRO A 383 12.09 14.50 1.54
N TYR A 384 12.40 15.17 0.42
CA TYR A 384 13.40 14.69 -0.51
C TYR A 384 14.80 15.18 -0.11
N HIS A 385 15.73 14.26 -0.05
CA HIS A 385 17.15 14.55 0.09
C HIS A 385 17.90 13.84 -1.03
N GLU A 386 18.77 14.57 -1.72
CA GLU A 386 19.64 13.99 -2.74
C GLU A 386 20.54 12.91 -2.12
N PRO A 387 20.81 11.81 -2.83
CA PRO A 387 21.81 10.85 -2.41
C PRO A 387 23.18 11.50 -2.16
N GLU A 388 24.02 10.87 -1.37
CA GLU A 388 25.33 11.42 -1.03
C GLU A 388 26.15 11.78 -2.28
N ASN A 389 26.78 12.94 -2.25
CA ASN A 389 27.58 13.51 -3.37
C ASN A 389 26.80 13.73 -4.67
N THR A 390 25.48 13.83 -4.61
CA THR A 390 24.64 14.19 -5.76
C THR A 390 23.90 15.51 -5.53
N GLY A 391 23.43 16.12 -6.63
CA GLY A 391 22.61 17.32 -6.58
C GLY A 391 22.24 17.79 -7.98
N GLY A 392 21.19 18.57 -8.08
CA GLY A 392 20.79 19.26 -9.30
C GLY A 392 21.14 20.76 -9.24
N LEU A 393 21.48 21.36 -10.38
CA LEU A 393 21.84 22.77 -10.46
C LEU A 393 20.62 23.63 -10.71
N LEU A 394 20.22 24.42 -9.72
CA LEU A 394 19.21 25.47 -9.87
C LEU A 394 19.88 26.71 -10.47
N ARG A 395 19.54 27.03 -11.70
CA ARG A 395 20.09 28.18 -12.41
C ARG A 395 19.41 29.48 -11.97
N ALA A 396 20.19 30.55 -11.85
CA ALA A 396 19.65 31.87 -11.59
C ALA A 396 18.63 32.28 -12.65
N GLY A 397 17.47 32.81 -12.21
CA GLY A 397 16.36 33.18 -13.10
C GLY A 397 15.47 32.02 -13.57
N SER A 398 15.68 30.80 -13.07
CA SER A 398 14.72 29.70 -13.23
C SER A 398 13.41 29.97 -12.49
N GLN A 399 12.35 29.27 -12.88
CA GLN A 399 11.03 29.34 -12.25
C GLN A 399 10.54 27.93 -11.93
N LEU A 400 9.70 27.79 -10.90
CA LEU A 400 9.02 26.56 -10.56
C LEU A 400 7.62 26.56 -11.19
N ALA A 401 7.35 25.60 -12.05
CA ALA A 401 6.02 25.32 -12.57
C ALA A 401 5.36 24.23 -11.74
N LEU A 402 4.16 24.52 -11.27
CA LEU A 402 3.36 23.67 -10.39
C LEU A 402 2.05 23.33 -11.08
N GLN A 403 1.69 22.07 -11.11
CA GLN A 403 0.31 21.60 -11.35
C GLN A 403 -0.26 21.15 -10.02
N LEU A 404 -1.31 21.81 -9.57
CA LEU A 404 -1.93 21.60 -8.26
C LEU A 404 -3.26 20.86 -8.44
N HIS A 405 -3.42 19.73 -7.78
CA HIS A 405 -4.65 18.97 -7.73
C HIS A 405 -5.30 19.08 -6.36
N TYR A 406 -6.55 19.58 -6.33
CA TYR A 406 -7.33 19.77 -5.11
C TYR A 406 -8.59 18.91 -5.11
N THR A 407 -9.00 18.51 -3.90
CA THR A 407 -10.30 17.87 -3.62
C THR A 407 -11.10 18.75 -2.66
N THR A 408 -12.44 18.68 -2.74
CA THR A 408 -13.33 19.43 -1.86
C THR A 408 -13.73 18.58 -0.65
N THR A 409 -13.88 19.23 0.52
CA THR A 409 -14.11 18.55 1.81
C THR A 409 -15.42 18.95 2.50
N GLY A 410 -16.31 19.67 1.80
CA GLY A 410 -17.53 20.21 2.39
C GLY A 410 -17.35 21.54 3.10
N ARG A 411 -16.12 22.09 3.12
CA ARG A 411 -15.77 23.37 3.75
C ARG A 411 -14.97 24.24 2.77
N GLU A 412 -15.29 25.52 2.69
CA GLU A 412 -14.44 26.49 1.98
C GLU A 412 -13.14 26.72 2.75
N THR A 413 -12.03 26.77 2.03
CA THR A 413 -10.70 27.00 2.62
C THR A 413 -9.79 27.69 1.62
N VAL A 414 -8.61 28.09 2.11
CA VAL A 414 -7.52 28.64 1.29
C VAL A 414 -6.27 27.82 1.58
N ASP A 415 -5.66 27.29 0.53
CA ASP A 415 -4.36 26.62 0.64
C ASP A 415 -3.24 27.64 0.39
N GLU A 416 -2.29 27.71 1.32
CA GLU A 416 -1.10 28.56 1.30
C GLU A 416 0.15 27.69 1.49
N SER A 417 0.45 26.89 0.48
CA SER A 417 1.57 25.95 0.50
C SER A 417 2.94 26.65 0.41
N GLU A 418 3.95 26.01 0.99
CA GLU A 418 5.34 26.45 0.93
C GLU A 418 6.28 25.29 0.53
N ILE A 419 7.38 25.65 -0.16
CA ILE A 419 8.41 24.69 -0.57
C ILE A 419 9.75 25.16 -0.03
N GLY A 420 10.32 24.40 0.90
CA GLY A 420 11.66 24.63 1.43
C GLY A 420 12.72 24.00 0.52
N ILE A 421 13.79 24.71 0.27
CA ILE A 421 14.93 24.26 -0.52
C ILE A 421 16.20 24.49 0.29
N TRP A 422 17.04 23.46 0.36
CA TRP A 422 18.35 23.50 0.99
C TRP A 422 19.43 23.36 -0.07
N PHE A 423 20.37 24.29 -0.05
CA PHE A 423 21.50 24.29 -0.97
C PHE A 423 22.72 23.61 -0.36
N TYR A 424 23.62 23.17 -1.20
CA TYR A 424 24.99 22.91 -0.80
C TYR A 424 25.72 24.21 -0.46
N PRO A 425 26.78 24.15 0.36
CA PRO A 425 27.63 25.32 0.61
C PRO A 425 28.14 25.93 -0.69
N GLU A 426 28.35 27.25 -0.68
CA GLU A 426 28.92 27.97 -1.83
C GLU A 426 30.26 27.35 -2.27
N GLY A 427 30.43 27.18 -3.58
CA GLY A 427 31.63 26.56 -4.16
C GLY A 427 31.66 25.03 -4.11
N TYR A 428 30.72 24.37 -3.43
CA TYR A 428 30.59 22.92 -3.51
C TYR A 428 29.98 22.50 -4.86
N VAL A 429 30.58 21.48 -5.46
CA VAL A 429 30.07 20.85 -6.69
C VAL A 429 29.90 19.37 -6.44
N PRO A 430 28.68 18.80 -6.62
CA PRO A 430 28.46 17.37 -6.48
C PRO A 430 29.31 16.56 -7.46
N GLU A 431 29.84 15.44 -6.97
CA GLU A 431 30.64 14.52 -7.78
C GLU A 431 29.81 13.75 -8.81
N LYS A 432 28.54 13.56 -8.52
CA LYS A 432 27.61 12.76 -9.32
C LYS A 432 26.27 13.44 -9.48
N ARG A 433 25.46 12.91 -10.38
CA ARG A 433 24.09 13.35 -10.64
C ARG A 433 23.14 12.18 -10.60
N MET A 434 21.92 12.44 -10.21
CA MET A 434 20.82 11.53 -10.46
C MET A 434 20.42 11.60 -11.92
N SER A 435 20.13 10.46 -12.49
CA SER A 435 19.51 10.28 -13.79
C SER A 435 18.22 9.51 -13.60
N GLY A 436 17.37 9.52 -14.60
CA GLY A 436 16.14 8.76 -14.54
C GLY A 436 15.42 8.75 -15.87
N GLN A 437 14.51 7.83 -16.01
CA GLN A 437 13.65 7.75 -17.17
C GLN A 437 12.27 7.24 -16.75
N CYS A 438 11.26 7.64 -17.50
CA CYS A 438 9.90 7.16 -17.31
C CYS A 438 9.55 6.11 -18.35
N ALA A 439 9.18 4.92 -17.90
CA ALA A 439 8.43 3.97 -18.70
C ALA A 439 6.98 4.49 -18.77
N CYS A 440 6.77 5.53 -19.57
CA CYS A 440 5.52 6.27 -19.67
C CYS A 440 4.82 5.95 -20.99
N ILE A 441 3.50 5.88 -20.96
CA ILE A 441 2.66 5.71 -22.15
C ILE A 441 1.87 7.00 -22.37
N PHE A 442 2.04 7.62 -23.53
CA PHE A 442 1.36 8.85 -23.94
C PHE A 442 0.59 8.63 -25.24
N THR A 443 -0.28 9.55 -25.60
CA THR A 443 -0.81 9.63 -26.97
C THR A 443 0.35 9.90 -27.95
N PRO A 444 0.47 9.19 -29.12
CA PRO A 444 -0.55 8.30 -29.71
C PRO A 444 -0.40 6.80 -29.35
N THR A 445 0.53 6.41 -28.47
CA THR A 445 0.77 4.99 -28.12
C THR A 445 -0.17 4.45 -27.05
N TRP A 446 -1.02 5.31 -26.45
CA TRP A 446 -2.03 4.90 -25.50
C TRP A 446 -3.12 4.04 -26.15
N THR A 447 -3.44 2.91 -25.52
CA THR A 447 -4.61 2.11 -25.85
C THR A 447 -5.72 2.43 -24.86
N ASN A 448 -6.89 2.82 -25.35
CA ASN A 448 -8.02 3.12 -24.46
C ASN A 448 -8.41 1.90 -23.63
N ILE A 449 -8.58 2.09 -22.33
CA ILE A 449 -9.05 1.03 -21.43
C ILE A 449 -10.49 0.70 -21.78
N PRO A 450 -10.84 -0.59 -22.05
CA PRO A 450 -12.18 -0.98 -22.41
C PRO A 450 -13.19 -0.74 -21.27
N PRO A 451 -14.47 -0.50 -21.59
CA PRO A 451 -15.54 -0.50 -20.59
C PRO A 451 -15.63 -1.83 -19.84
N ASN A 452 -15.90 -1.77 -18.55
CA ASN A 452 -16.16 -2.92 -17.69
C ASN A 452 -15.04 -3.96 -17.62
N ASP A 453 -13.83 -3.63 -18.08
CA ASP A 453 -12.67 -4.52 -17.98
C ASP A 453 -12.07 -4.43 -16.56
N PRO A 454 -12.07 -5.54 -15.79
CA PRO A 454 -11.59 -5.53 -14.40
C PRO A 454 -10.07 -5.64 -14.27
N ASP A 455 -9.33 -5.86 -15.39
CA ASP A 455 -7.89 -6.18 -15.31
C ASP A 455 -7.12 -5.87 -16.61
N PHE A 456 -7.37 -4.70 -17.20
CA PHE A 456 -6.70 -4.28 -18.43
C PHE A 456 -5.24 -3.96 -18.19
N GLU A 457 -4.34 -4.72 -18.78
CA GLU A 457 -2.89 -4.55 -18.61
C GLU A 457 -2.25 -3.70 -19.70
N MET A 458 -1.27 -2.91 -19.30
CA MET A 458 -0.32 -2.19 -20.15
C MET A 458 1.11 -2.40 -19.67
N ALA A 459 2.06 -2.32 -20.57
CA ALA A 459 3.48 -2.40 -20.24
C ALA A 459 4.30 -1.41 -21.07
N GLN A 460 5.36 -0.89 -20.48
CA GLN A 460 6.34 -0.05 -21.15
C GLN A 460 7.74 -0.38 -20.66
N THR A 461 8.71 -0.25 -21.57
CA THR A 461 10.10 -0.62 -21.31
C THR A 461 11.02 0.58 -21.49
N ILE A 462 11.97 0.74 -20.58
CA ILE A 462 13.12 1.64 -20.71
C ILE A 462 14.41 0.81 -20.71
N THR A 463 15.49 1.38 -21.22
CA THR A 463 16.79 0.71 -21.26
C THR A 463 17.83 1.56 -20.54
N VAL A 464 18.52 0.96 -19.58
CA VAL A 464 19.66 1.57 -18.89
C VAL A 464 20.89 1.44 -19.80
N SER A 465 21.38 2.54 -20.32
CA SER A 465 22.38 2.55 -21.40
C SER A 465 23.83 2.30 -20.94
N ARG A 466 24.11 2.43 -19.65
CA ARG A 466 25.43 2.22 -19.01
C ARG A 466 25.23 1.52 -17.68
N ASP A 467 26.28 0.96 -17.10
CA ASP A 467 26.22 0.42 -15.73
C ASP A 467 25.72 1.49 -14.77
N ALA A 468 24.72 1.15 -13.96
CA ALA A 468 24.04 2.11 -13.09
C ALA A 468 23.61 1.48 -11.78
N TYR A 469 23.53 2.30 -10.73
CA TYR A 469 22.87 1.98 -9.47
C TYR A 469 21.44 2.51 -9.51
N LEU A 470 20.44 1.63 -9.49
CA LEU A 470 19.02 1.99 -9.32
C LEU A 470 18.78 2.48 -7.89
N HIS A 471 18.01 3.55 -7.72
CA HIS A 471 17.72 4.17 -6.42
C HIS A 471 16.25 4.16 -6.05
N SER A 472 15.33 4.45 -6.99
CA SER A 472 13.91 4.54 -6.66
C SER A 472 12.99 4.26 -7.83
N PHE A 473 11.74 3.92 -7.49
CA PHE A 473 10.64 3.68 -8.41
C PHE A 473 9.43 4.54 -8.03
N LEU A 474 8.80 5.17 -9.01
CA LEU A 474 7.58 5.94 -8.81
C LEU A 474 6.51 5.45 -9.78
N PRO A 475 5.55 4.65 -9.29
CA PRO A 475 4.36 4.27 -10.03
C PRO A 475 3.34 5.42 -10.01
N HIS A 476 2.70 5.70 -11.16
CA HIS A 476 1.61 6.68 -11.22
C HIS A 476 0.54 6.23 -12.20
N MET A 477 -0.68 6.14 -11.71
CA MET A 477 -1.93 5.93 -12.41
C MET A 477 -3.03 6.78 -11.75
N HIS A 478 -4.23 6.82 -12.33
CA HIS A 478 -5.36 7.52 -11.75
C HIS A 478 -6.36 6.56 -11.05
N PHE A 479 -7.65 6.90 -11.04
CA PHE A 479 -8.70 6.18 -10.27
C PHE A 479 -8.81 4.69 -10.57
N ARG A 480 -8.45 4.26 -11.79
CA ARG A 480 -8.57 2.86 -12.20
C ARG A 480 -7.30 2.06 -12.01
N GLY A 481 -6.20 2.71 -11.59
CA GLY A 481 -4.96 2.00 -11.26
C GLY A 481 -5.22 0.90 -10.25
N LYS A 482 -4.79 -0.32 -10.57
CA LYS A 482 -4.99 -1.53 -9.76
C LYS A 482 -3.70 -2.06 -9.17
N ARG A 483 -2.66 -2.18 -9.98
CA ARG A 483 -1.31 -2.61 -9.60
C ARG A 483 -0.28 -2.10 -10.59
N MET A 484 0.99 -2.01 -10.14
CA MET A 484 2.13 -1.78 -11.03
C MET A 484 3.36 -2.51 -10.48
N ARG A 485 4.10 -3.21 -11.35
CA ARG A 485 5.36 -3.85 -11.01
C ARG A 485 6.47 -3.45 -11.97
N PHE A 486 7.70 -3.53 -11.50
CA PHE A 486 8.88 -3.28 -12.29
C PHE A 486 9.78 -4.52 -12.27
N GLU A 487 10.21 -4.94 -13.44
CA GLU A 487 11.09 -6.09 -13.66
C GLU A 487 12.35 -5.64 -14.38
N ALA A 488 13.52 -6.09 -13.92
CA ALA A 488 14.76 -6.00 -14.67
C ALA A 488 14.91 -7.23 -15.56
N GLN A 489 15.16 -7.01 -16.85
CA GLN A 489 15.57 -8.03 -17.82
C GLN A 489 17.02 -7.77 -18.20
N TYR A 490 17.90 -8.66 -17.77
CA TYR A 490 19.33 -8.51 -17.90
C TYR A 490 19.84 -8.93 -19.29
N PRO A 491 21.00 -8.41 -19.75
CA PRO A 491 21.59 -8.78 -21.04
C PRO A 491 21.92 -10.26 -21.20
N ASP A 492 22.10 -10.99 -20.09
CA ASP A 492 22.36 -12.43 -20.10
C ASP A 492 21.09 -13.29 -20.26
N GLY A 493 19.92 -12.65 -20.33
CA GLY A 493 18.61 -13.29 -20.48
C GLY A 493 17.92 -13.64 -19.15
N SER A 494 18.54 -13.41 -18.02
CA SER A 494 17.87 -13.53 -16.72
C SER A 494 16.93 -12.36 -16.45
N SER A 495 15.97 -12.54 -15.55
CA SER A 495 15.08 -11.48 -15.09
C SER A 495 14.90 -11.50 -13.57
N GLU A 496 14.50 -10.37 -13.00
CA GLU A 496 14.26 -10.20 -11.58
C GLU A 496 13.17 -9.16 -11.37
N GLU A 497 12.20 -9.47 -10.51
CA GLU A 497 11.21 -8.51 -10.05
C GLU A 497 11.88 -7.52 -9.07
N LEU A 498 11.77 -6.22 -9.36
CA LEU A 498 12.44 -5.16 -8.58
C LEU A 498 11.55 -4.59 -7.50
N ILE A 499 10.27 -4.40 -7.80
CA ILE A 499 9.22 -3.94 -6.90
C ILE A 499 7.85 -4.34 -7.44
N ASN A 500 6.93 -4.69 -6.54
CA ASN A 500 5.55 -4.97 -6.85
C ASN A 500 4.60 -4.15 -5.97
N ILE A 501 3.94 -3.17 -6.57
CA ILE A 501 2.84 -2.41 -5.97
C ILE A 501 1.55 -3.16 -6.28
N ALA A 502 1.30 -4.22 -5.53
CA ALA A 502 0.23 -5.18 -5.80
C ALA A 502 -1.18 -4.61 -5.60
N ASN A 503 -1.31 -3.61 -4.72
CA ASN A 503 -2.55 -2.89 -4.41
C ASN A 503 -2.30 -1.38 -4.56
N TYR A 504 -2.27 -0.91 -5.82
CA TYR A 504 -2.09 0.51 -6.09
C TYR A 504 -3.28 1.31 -5.56
N ASN A 505 -2.99 2.40 -4.89
CA ASN A 505 -3.99 3.33 -4.38
C ASN A 505 -3.67 4.74 -4.87
N TYR A 506 -4.54 5.27 -5.68
CA TYR A 506 -4.44 6.61 -6.25
C TYR A 506 -4.18 7.73 -5.21
N ASN A 507 -4.64 7.56 -3.97
CA ASN A 507 -4.40 8.54 -2.90
C ASN A 507 -2.97 8.48 -2.33
N TRP A 508 -2.19 7.45 -2.64
CA TRP A 508 -0.86 7.19 -2.07
C TRP A 508 0.16 6.91 -3.18
N GLN A 509 0.51 7.95 -3.94
CA GLN A 509 1.39 7.87 -5.10
C GLN A 509 2.86 8.03 -4.70
N LEU A 510 3.36 7.10 -3.89
CA LEU A 510 4.67 7.18 -3.28
C LEU A 510 5.80 6.86 -4.26
N SER A 511 6.97 7.50 -4.03
CA SER A 511 8.25 7.09 -4.63
C SER A 511 8.96 6.16 -3.66
N TYR A 512 9.15 4.91 -4.06
CA TYR A 512 9.80 3.89 -3.23
C TYR A 512 11.30 3.90 -3.42
N LYS A 513 12.06 4.07 -2.33
CA LYS A 513 13.51 4.17 -2.33
C LYS A 513 14.12 2.86 -1.87
N LEU A 514 14.96 2.26 -2.70
CA LEU A 514 15.77 1.10 -2.30
C LEU A 514 16.63 1.45 -1.08
N ARG A 515 16.69 0.56 -0.10
CA ARG A 515 17.57 0.70 1.07
C ARG A 515 19.03 0.72 0.64
N GLU A 516 19.39 -0.18 -0.26
CA GLU A 516 20.69 -0.23 -0.91
C GLU A 516 20.51 -0.06 -2.42
N PRO A 517 21.22 0.89 -3.05
CA PRO A 517 21.14 1.06 -4.50
C PRO A 517 21.57 -0.21 -5.24
N LYS A 518 20.78 -0.64 -6.22
CA LYS A 518 20.99 -1.88 -6.96
C LYS A 518 21.80 -1.67 -8.23
N LEU A 519 22.96 -2.32 -8.31
CA LEU A 519 23.78 -2.29 -9.53
C LEU A 519 23.11 -3.10 -10.67
N VAL A 520 22.95 -2.48 -11.81
CA VAL A 520 22.49 -3.12 -13.05
C VAL A 520 23.47 -2.84 -14.20
N PRO A 521 23.79 -3.84 -15.06
CA PRO A 521 24.70 -3.65 -16.16
C PRO A 521 24.08 -2.86 -17.32
N ALA A 522 24.93 -2.27 -18.14
CA ALA A 522 24.53 -1.61 -19.38
C ALA A 522 23.68 -2.54 -20.27
N GLY A 523 22.61 -2.03 -20.84
CA GLY A 523 21.68 -2.80 -21.66
C GLY A 523 20.55 -3.48 -20.88
N THR A 524 20.52 -3.39 -19.54
CA THR A 524 19.39 -3.86 -18.74
C THR A 524 18.12 -3.11 -19.14
N LYS A 525 17.07 -3.86 -19.41
CA LYS A 525 15.73 -3.32 -19.67
C LYS A 525 14.94 -3.33 -18.35
N ILE A 526 14.33 -2.20 -18.00
CA ILE A 526 13.37 -2.12 -16.93
C ILE A 526 11.98 -2.09 -17.57
N VAL A 527 11.19 -3.11 -17.28
CA VAL A 527 9.81 -3.25 -17.75
C VAL A 527 8.87 -2.86 -16.63
N ALA A 528 8.10 -1.78 -16.83
CA ALA A 528 6.97 -1.46 -15.97
C ALA A 528 5.70 -2.08 -16.57
N THR A 529 5.03 -2.93 -15.79
CA THR A 529 3.73 -3.53 -16.14
C THR A 529 2.70 -3.06 -15.13
N GLY A 530 1.58 -2.51 -15.58
CA GLY A 530 0.50 -2.06 -14.72
C GLY A 530 -0.86 -2.53 -15.22
N ALA A 531 -1.82 -2.65 -14.32
CA ALA A 531 -3.18 -3.00 -14.64
C ALA A 531 -4.17 -1.97 -14.14
N PHE A 532 -5.28 -1.86 -14.85
CA PHE A 532 -6.40 -0.97 -14.54
C PHE A 532 -7.68 -1.78 -14.33
N ASP A 533 -8.46 -1.39 -13.34
CA ASP A 533 -9.81 -1.91 -13.10
C ASP A 533 -10.85 -0.86 -13.49
N ASN A 534 -11.40 -1.00 -14.70
CA ASN A 534 -12.50 -0.17 -15.22
C ASN A 534 -13.88 -0.80 -14.97
N SER A 535 -14.00 -1.75 -14.06
CA SER A 535 -15.28 -2.38 -13.73
C SER A 535 -16.02 -1.63 -12.61
N SER A 536 -17.27 -2.05 -12.36
CA SER A 536 -18.06 -1.58 -11.23
C SER A 536 -17.59 -2.10 -9.86
N GLN A 537 -16.66 -3.04 -9.83
CA GLN A 537 -16.03 -3.52 -8.60
C GLN A 537 -15.06 -2.48 -8.03
N ASN A 538 -14.39 -1.71 -8.86
CA ASN A 538 -13.61 -0.57 -8.45
C ASN A 538 -14.52 0.57 -7.99
N LYS A 539 -14.66 0.76 -6.68
CA LYS A 539 -15.55 1.80 -6.10
C LYS A 539 -15.03 3.23 -6.30
N ALA A 540 -13.77 3.40 -6.70
CA ALA A 540 -13.21 4.71 -7.08
C ALA A 540 -13.48 5.07 -8.55
N ASN A 541 -13.89 4.11 -9.38
CA ASN A 541 -14.18 4.33 -10.80
C ASN A 541 -15.47 5.16 -10.98
N PRO A 542 -15.38 6.36 -11.58
CA PRO A 542 -16.57 7.22 -11.73
C PRO A 542 -17.54 6.75 -12.81
N ASP A 543 -17.09 5.96 -13.79
CA ASP A 543 -17.90 5.52 -14.93
C ASP A 543 -17.31 4.24 -15.55
N PRO A 544 -17.82 3.06 -15.16
CA PRO A 544 -17.37 1.77 -15.69
C PRO A 544 -17.71 1.56 -17.19
N ASP A 545 -18.74 2.23 -17.69
CA ASP A 545 -19.22 2.06 -19.07
C ASP A 545 -18.41 2.90 -20.08
N ARG A 546 -17.51 3.74 -19.58
CA ARG A 546 -16.67 4.60 -20.39
C ARG A 546 -15.44 3.87 -20.95
N SER A 547 -15.16 4.02 -22.25
CA SER A 547 -13.82 3.75 -22.79
C SER A 547 -12.87 4.88 -22.39
N VAL A 548 -11.78 4.57 -21.69
CA VAL A 548 -10.96 5.56 -21.00
C VAL A 548 -9.73 5.95 -21.81
N PRO A 549 -9.63 7.21 -22.28
CA PRO A 549 -8.46 7.72 -22.98
C PRO A 549 -7.33 8.09 -22.01
N TRP A 550 -6.15 8.32 -22.56
CA TRP A 550 -5.11 9.07 -21.87
C TRP A 550 -5.57 10.51 -21.60
N GLY A 551 -5.30 11.03 -20.42
CA GLY A 551 -5.61 12.42 -20.09
C GLY A 551 -5.04 12.87 -18.76
N LEU A 552 -5.02 14.18 -18.57
CA LEU A 552 -4.43 14.82 -17.38
C LEU A 552 -5.35 14.74 -16.14
N GLN A 553 -6.64 14.54 -16.34
CA GLN A 553 -7.61 14.55 -15.24
C GLN A 553 -7.76 13.17 -14.62
N SER A 554 -8.09 13.10 -13.34
CA SER A 554 -8.20 11.84 -12.59
C SER A 554 -9.25 10.87 -13.12
N TRP A 555 -10.27 11.37 -13.83
CA TRP A 555 -11.28 10.53 -14.49
C TRP A 555 -10.88 10.00 -15.87
N ASP A 556 -9.80 10.50 -16.46
CA ASP A 556 -9.03 9.88 -17.54
C ASP A 556 -7.97 8.96 -16.91
N GLU A 557 -6.99 8.48 -17.67
CA GLU A 557 -5.94 7.65 -17.09
C GLU A 557 -4.55 8.01 -17.61
N MET A 558 -3.56 7.67 -16.79
CA MET A 558 -2.13 7.73 -17.08
C MET A 558 -1.46 6.41 -16.74
N PHE A 559 -0.33 6.15 -17.39
CA PHE A 559 0.58 5.06 -17.06
C PHE A 559 1.99 5.60 -17.02
N PHE A 560 2.53 5.84 -15.82
CA PHE A 560 3.89 6.32 -15.64
C PHE A 560 4.63 5.43 -14.63
N GLY A 561 5.68 4.77 -15.11
CA GLY A 561 6.62 4.03 -14.30
C GLY A 561 7.99 4.73 -14.30
N ALA A 562 8.19 5.70 -13.41
CA ALA A 562 9.47 6.39 -13.35
C ALA A 562 10.50 5.62 -12.53
N VAL A 563 11.75 5.61 -13.00
CA VAL A 563 12.89 4.96 -12.35
C VAL A 563 14.04 5.96 -12.27
N SER A 564 14.66 6.07 -11.10
CA SER A 564 15.84 6.88 -10.93
C SER A 564 17.09 6.02 -10.68
N TRP A 565 18.22 6.48 -11.20
CA TRP A 565 19.50 5.81 -11.06
C TRP A 565 20.68 6.76 -11.13
N GLN A 566 21.84 6.25 -10.79
CA GLN A 566 23.13 6.91 -10.86
C GLN A 566 24.07 6.06 -11.73
N TYR A 567 24.67 6.63 -12.78
CA TYR A 567 25.64 5.90 -13.58
C TYR A 567 26.94 5.70 -12.83
N VAL A 568 27.54 4.51 -12.95
CA VAL A 568 28.79 4.15 -12.26
C VAL A 568 29.97 5.02 -12.71
N ASP A 569 30.05 5.29 -14.01
CA ASP A 569 31.14 6.01 -14.68
C ASP A 569 30.85 7.50 -14.92
N GLN A 570 29.90 8.07 -14.17
CA GLN A 570 29.55 9.48 -14.30
C GLN A 570 30.64 10.35 -13.69
N GLY A 571 31.25 11.19 -14.53
CA GLY A 571 32.22 12.21 -14.09
C GLY A 571 31.58 13.37 -13.32
N PRO A 572 32.39 14.30 -12.80
CA PRO A 572 31.90 15.46 -12.05
C PRO A 572 30.81 16.23 -12.81
N ALA A 573 29.86 16.75 -12.06
CA ALA A 573 28.69 17.45 -12.60
C ALA A 573 29.00 18.63 -13.53
N THR A 574 30.21 19.15 -13.51
CA THR A 574 30.67 20.29 -14.32
C THR A 574 31.04 19.94 -15.76
N GLU A 575 31.36 18.68 -16.08
CA GLU A 575 31.83 18.30 -17.43
C GLU A 575 30.73 18.18 -18.50
N VAL A 576 29.48 18.04 -18.09
CA VAL A 576 28.34 17.81 -19.01
C VAL A 576 27.59 19.11 -19.37
N ALA A 577 27.81 20.19 -18.63
CA ALA A 577 27.19 21.49 -18.93
C ALA A 577 27.79 22.20 -20.18
N ALA A 578 28.84 21.61 -20.79
CA ALA A 578 29.56 22.17 -21.94
C ALA A 578 29.25 21.47 -23.28
N GLN A 579 28.34 20.50 -23.32
CA GLN A 579 27.85 19.84 -24.55
C GLN A 579 26.38 20.18 -24.76
#